data_1d06f6d92a86779554416ffd22639cef
#
_entry.id   1d06f6d92a86779554416ffd22639cef
#
_cell.length_a   1.000
_cell.length_b   1.000
_cell.length_c   1.000
_cell.angle_alpha   90.00
_cell.angle_beta   90.00
_cell.angle_gamma   90.00
#
_symmetry.space_group_name_H-M   'P 1'
#
loop_
_entity.id
_entity.type
_entity.pdbx_description
1 polymer ?
#
loop_
_entity_poly.entity_id
_entity_poly.type
_entity_poly.pdbx_seq_one_letter_code
_entity_poly.pdbx_strand_id
1 'polypeptide(L)'
;MQERARIFIMKPYQNRIVVKVGTSTLTNELGKSDLRCFDRLACVLSDIQNMGYEVILVSSGAIAVGRNKLKMKTQPTSMRHKQAAAAVGQCSIMFLYDKFFGDYDKTIGQILLNAEDIEQEEKKDNLINTFDALLEMGAIPIVNENDSVSYTEIESNDRLFGDNDMLSSVVAVLCRASKLVIFSDIDGFYNCDPRLHPDAKLIEEIDKIDDEVYKLAGGAGSRRGTGGMRTKLQAAALATSQGIDTIITNGKNPAAL
;
A
#
# COMPACT_ATOMS: atom_id res chain seq x y z
N MET A 1 42.90 -1.46 15.56
CA MET A 1 41.87 -0.41 15.76
C MET A 1 40.58 -0.91 15.10
N GLN A 2 39.62 -1.34 15.93
CA GLN A 2 38.31 -1.78 15.42
C GLN A 2 37.47 -0.52 15.13
N GLU A 3 37.18 -0.27 13.88
CA GLU A 3 36.17 0.71 13.46
C GLU A 3 34.80 0.26 14.00
N ARG A 4 34.28 0.99 14.99
CA ARG A 4 32.91 0.82 15.44
C ARG A 4 31.98 1.38 14.35
N ALA A 5 31.32 0.52 13.61
CA ALA A 5 30.22 0.91 12.76
C ALA A 5 29.17 1.65 13.61
N ARG A 6 29.03 2.96 13.43
CA ARG A 6 27.96 3.73 14.03
C ARG A 6 26.72 3.55 13.16
N ILE A 7 25.78 2.71 13.61
CA ILE A 7 24.45 2.64 13.03
C ILE A 7 23.71 3.91 13.46
N PHE A 8 23.56 4.87 12.57
CA PHE A 8 22.67 6.01 12.78
C PHE A 8 21.24 5.55 12.50
N ILE A 9 20.49 5.22 13.54
CA ILE A 9 19.03 5.07 13.43
C ILE A 9 18.47 6.48 13.28
N MET A 10 18.12 6.86 12.05
CA MET A 10 17.45 8.14 11.79
C MET A 10 16.04 8.07 12.38
N LYS A 11 15.69 9.03 13.26
CA LYS A 11 14.36 9.06 13.87
C LYS A 11 13.29 9.29 12.78
N PRO A 12 12.13 8.61 12.88
CA PRO A 12 10.99 8.87 12.00
C PRO A 12 10.53 10.33 12.09
N TYR A 13 9.97 10.85 10.99
CA TYR A 13 9.22 12.11 11.03
C TYR A 13 7.92 11.87 11.77
N GLN A 14 7.66 12.61 12.84
CA GLN A 14 6.51 12.36 13.73
C GLN A 14 5.14 12.57 13.07
N ASN A 15 5.10 13.35 12.00
CA ASN A 15 3.88 13.72 11.27
C ASN A 15 3.76 13.08 9.89
N ARG A 16 4.62 12.12 9.51
CA ARG A 16 4.56 11.46 8.20
C ARG A 16 3.88 10.10 8.31
N ILE A 17 2.86 9.87 7.50
CA ILE A 17 2.10 8.62 7.47
C ILE A 17 2.04 8.03 6.07
N VAL A 18 2.15 6.72 5.98
CA VAL A 18 1.92 5.96 4.75
C VAL A 18 0.62 5.20 4.88
N VAL A 19 -0.27 5.36 3.92
CA VAL A 19 -1.57 4.67 3.86
C VAL A 19 -1.57 3.75 2.66
N LYS A 20 -1.87 2.48 2.86
CA LYS A 20 -2.00 1.51 1.76
C LYS A 20 -3.45 1.14 1.52
N VAL A 21 -3.89 1.23 0.27
CA VAL A 21 -5.22 0.80 -0.16
C VAL A 21 -5.16 -0.35 -1.17
N GLY A 22 -5.93 -1.41 -0.90
CA GLY A 22 -5.96 -2.61 -1.73
C GLY A 22 -7.00 -2.53 -2.85
N THR A 23 -6.87 -3.43 -3.85
CA THR A 23 -7.79 -3.55 -4.98
C THR A 23 -9.24 -3.79 -4.54
N SER A 24 -9.46 -4.63 -3.50
CA SER A 24 -10.79 -4.95 -2.98
C SER A 24 -11.51 -3.74 -2.37
N THR A 25 -10.76 -2.75 -1.92
CA THR A 25 -11.28 -1.48 -1.41
C THR A 25 -11.65 -0.54 -2.56
N LEU A 26 -10.78 -0.44 -3.57
CA LEU A 26 -10.95 0.49 -4.70
C LEU A 26 -11.92 -0.01 -5.78
N THR A 27 -12.27 -1.30 -5.78
CA THR A 27 -13.16 -1.88 -6.79
C THR A 27 -14.34 -2.60 -6.16
N ASN A 28 -15.50 -2.47 -6.79
CA ASN A 28 -16.70 -3.22 -6.42
C ASN A 28 -16.63 -4.68 -6.89
N GLU A 29 -17.69 -5.45 -6.61
CA GLU A 29 -17.78 -6.89 -6.97
C GLU A 29 -17.68 -7.17 -8.47
N LEU A 30 -18.05 -6.20 -9.31
CA LEU A 30 -17.95 -6.29 -10.75
C LEU A 30 -16.56 -5.89 -11.30
N GLY A 31 -15.60 -5.56 -10.42
CA GLY A 31 -14.26 -5.09 -10.79
C GLY A 31 -14.23 -3.66 -11.36
N LYS A 32 -15.33 -2.89 -11.19
CA LYS A 32 -15.37 -1.47 -11.53
C LYS A 32 -14.86 -0.63 -10.38
N SER A 33 -14.25 0.51 -10.67
CA SER A 33 -13.82 1.47 -9.66
C SER A 33 -15.00 1.92 -8.79
N ASP A 34 -14.84 1.85 -7.48
CA ASP A 34 -15.82 2.35 -6.51
C ASP A 34 -15.58 3.84 -6.26
N LEU A 35 -16.30 4.68 -7.00
CA LEU A 35 -16.13 6.14 -6.93
C LEU A 35 -16.39 6.70 -5.53
N ARG A 36 -17.31 6.09 -4.76
CA ARG A 36 -17.61 6.52 -3.38
C ARG A 36 -16.43 6.21 -2.44
N CYS A 37 -15.71 5.14 -2.74
CA CYS A 37 -14.51 4.80 -1.97
C CYS A 37 -13.38 5.80 -2.27
N PHE A 38 -13.15 6.14 -3.54
CA PHE A 38 -12.17 7.17 -3.93
C PHE A 38 -12.47 8.52 -3.28
N ASP A 39 -13.73 8.96 -3.31
CA ASP A 39 -14.17 10.21 -2.71
C ASP A 39 -13.94 10.22 -1.19
N ARG A 40 -14.41 9.21 -0.46
CA ARG A 40 -14.21 9.11 0.99
C ARG A 40 -12.73 9.04 1.38
N LEU A 41 -11.93 8.31 0.61
CA LEU A 41 -10.50 8.22 0.86
C LEU A 41 -9.81 9.58 0.65
N ALA A 42 -10.14 10.29 -0.43
CA ALA A 42 -9.62 11.61 -0.69
C ALA A 42 -10.04 12.61 0.40
N CYS A 43 -11.31 12.59 0.82
CA CYS A 43 -11.81 13.40 1.94
C CYS A 43 -10.98 13.20 3.22
N VAL A 44 -10.91 11.95 3.70
CA VAL A 44 -10.23 11.63 4.97
C VAL A 44 -8.74 11.96 4.92
N LEU A 45 -8.05 11.61 3.83
CA LEU A 45 -6.62 11.89 3.71
C LEU A 45 -6.34 13.39 3.55
N SER A 46 -7.26 14.15 2.95
CA SER A 46 -7.18 15.61 2.89
C SER A 46 -7.35 16.24 4.28
N ASP A 47 -8.27 15.73 5.09
CA ASP A 47 -8.46 16.18 6.47
C ASP A 47 -7.22 15.90 7.33
N ILE A 48 -6.63 14.71 7.20
CA ILE A 48 -5.38 14.35 7.89
C ILE A 48 -4.25 15.30 7.49
N GLN A 49 -4.12 15.60 6.19
CA GLN A 49 -3.13 16.58 5.72
C GLN A 49 -3.41 17.99 6.28
N ASN A 50 -4.68 18.40 6.35
CA ASN A 50 -5.07 19.69 6.95
C ASN A 50 -4.72 19.79 8.45
N MET A 51 -4.63 18.65 9.14
CA MET A 51 -4.16 18.58 10.53
C MET A 51 -2.63 18.69 10.66
N GLY A 52 -1.91 18.87 9.55
CA GLY A 52 -0.44 19.02 9.52
C GLY A 52 0.34 17.74 9.35
N TYR A 53 -0.31 16.64 8.95
CA TYR A 53 0.38 15.40 8.61
C TYR A 53 0.82 15.41 7.14
N GLU A 54 1.97 14.80 6.88
CA GLU A 54 2.44 14.46 5.53
C GLU A 54 1.89 13.08 5.16
N VAL A 55 1.09 13.02 4.09
CA VAL A 55 0.39 11.81 3.67
C VAL A 55 1.00 11.24 2.40
N ILE A 56 1.32 9.96 2.40
CA ILE A 56 1.73 9.17 1.23
C ILE A 56 0.72 8.05 1.03
N LEU A 57 0.16 7.91 -0.17
CA LEU A 57 -0.82 6.87 -0.49
C LEU A 57 -0.21 5.79 -1.40
N VAL A 58 -0.12 4.56 -0.92
CA VAL A 58 0.26 3.39 -1.73
C VAL A 58 -1.00 2.72 -2.25
N SER A 59 -1.20 2.76 -3.57
CA SER A 59 -2.41 2.31 -4.23
C SER A 59 -2.20 0.98 -4.94
N SER A 60 -3.28 0.22 -5.09
CA SER A 60 -3.36 -1.02 -5.85
C SER A 60 -4.42 -0.93 -6.94
N GLY A 61 -4.61 -2.01 -7.69
CA GLY A 61 -5.77 -2.21 -8.53
C GLY A 61 -5.60 -1.83 -9.99
N ALA A 62 -4.41 -1.42 -10.43
CA ALA A 62 -4.17 -1.02 -11.82
C ALA A 62 -4.57 -2.12 -12.81
N ILE A 63 -4.14 -3.37 -12.63
CA ILE A 63 -4.52 -4.48 -13.50
C ILE A 63 -6.02 -4.73 -13.49
N ALA A 64 -6.69 -4.67 -12.33
CA ALA A 64 -8.13 -4.93 -12.21
C ALA A 64 -8.97 -3.86 -12.93
N VAL A 65 -8.64 -2.59 -12.71
CA VAL A 65 -9.31 -1.45 -13.35
C VAL A 65 -9.08 -1.46 -14.87
N GLY A 66 -7.83 -1.70 -15.30
CA GLY A 66 -7.49 -1.77 -16.73
C GLY A 66 -8.16 -2.94 -17.44
N ARG A 67 -8.20 -4.12 -16.81
CA ARG A 67 -8.96 -5.27 -17.30
C ARG A 67 -10.41 -4.92 -17.56
N ASN A 68 -11.06 -4.25 -16.61
CA ASN A 68 -12.46 -3.83 -16.74
C ASN A 68 -12.63 -2.82 -17.88
N LYS A 69 -11.75 -1.81 -17.97
CA LYS A 69 -11.79 -0.78 -19.00
C LYS A 69 -11.56 -1.33 -20.42
N LEU A 70 -10.66 -2.32 -20.52
CA LEU A 70 -10.40 -3.06 -21.77
C LEU A 70 -11.46 -4.13 -22.07
N LYS A 71 -12.47 -4.29 -21.21
CA LYS A 71 -13.55 -5.30 -21.35
C LYS A 71 -13.04 -6.74 -21.52
N MET A 72 -11.91 -7.05 -20.86
CA MET A 72 -11.34 -8.40 -20.88
C MET A 72 -12.27 -9.36 -20.14
N LYS A 73 -12.67 -10.46 -20.78
CA LYS A 73 -13.62 -11.44 -20.24
C LYS A 73 -13.04 -12.23 -19.04
N THR A 74 -11.74 -12.49 -19.07
CA THR A 74 -11.04 -13.27 -18.05
C THR A 74 -9.90 -12.46 -17.41
N GLN A 75 -9.37 -12.95 -16.31
CA GLN A 75 -8.13 -12.40 -15.73
C GLN A 75 -6.97 -12.60 -16.73
N PRO A 76 -6.13 -11.57 -16.92
CA PRO A 76 -4.95 -11.73 -17.77
C PRO A 76 -3.96 -12.68 -17.13
N THR A 77 -3.63 -13.75 -17.84
CA THR A 77 -2.66 -14.77 -17.37
C THR A 77 -1.25 -14.50 -17.90
N SER A 78 -1.12 -14.00 -19.12
CA SER A 78 0.18 -13.67 -19.69
C SER A 78 0.71 -12.32 -19.19
N MET A 79 2.02 -12.21 -19.02
CA MET A 79 2.70 -10.99 -18.58
C MET A 79 2.34 -9.78 -19.45
N ARG A 80 2.44 -9.92 -20.79
CA ARG A 80 2.10 -8.83 -21.72
C ARG A 80 0.70 -8.27 -21.54
N HIS A 81 -0.29 -9.13 -21.23
CA HIS A 81 -1.66 -8.70 -20.99
C HIS A 81 -1.85 -8.06 -19.61
N LYS A 82 -1.10 -8.53 -18.59
CA LYS A 82 -1.05 -7.90 -17.27
C LYS A 82 -0.46 -6.49 -17.38
N GLN A 83 0.69 -6.35 -18.06
CA GLN A 83 1.34 -5.06 -18.29
C GLN A 83 0.44 -4.09 -19.05
N ALA A 84 -0.20 -4.54 -20.14
CA ALA A 84 -1.14 -3.71 -20.90
C ALA A 84 -2.35 -3.28 -20.06
N ALA A 85 -2.91 -4.19 -19.26
CA ALA A 85 -3.99 -3.86 -18.34
C ALA A 85 -3.53 -2.88 -17.26
N ALA A 86 -2.34 -3.07 -16.68
CA ALA A 86 -1.77 -2.16 -15.69
C ALA A 86 -1.61 -0.75 -16.25
N ALA A 87 -1.04 -0.59 -17.45
CA ALA A 87 -0.86 0.70 -18.11
C ALA A 87 -2.19 1.47 -18.29
N VAL A 88 -3.24 0.79 -18.76
CA VAL A 88 -4.57 1.39 -18.93
C VAL A 88 -5.22 1.70 -17.59
N GLY A 89 -5.07 0.81 -16.61
CA GLY A 89 -5.68 0.96 -15.30
C GLY A 89 -5.00 2.02 -14.45
N GLN A 90 -3.67 2.10 -14.48
CA GLN A 90 -2.92 3.12 -13.74
C GLN A 90 -3.33 4.54 -14.18
N CYS A 91 -3.42 4.78 -15.49
CA CYS A 91 -3.93 6.05 -16.02
C CYS A 91 -5.34 6.38 -15.47
N SER A 92 -6.23 5.38 -15.39
CA SER A 92 -7.60 5.57 -14.90
C SER A 92 -7.66 5.83 -13.39
N ILE A 93 -6.83 5.16 -12.61
CA ILE A 93 -6.74 5.35 -11.16
C ILE A 93 -6.19 6.75 -10.86
N MET A 94 -5.14 7.17 -11.54
CA MET A 94 -4.58 8.52 -11.36
C MET A 94 -5.58 9.61 -11.70
N PHE A 95 -6.34 9.45 -12.79
CA PHE A 95 -7.44 10.38 -13.13
C PHE A 95 -8.49 10.48 -12.00
N LEU A 96 -8.84 9.35 -11.36
CA LEU A 96 -9.80 9.36 -10.26
C LEU A 96 -9.21 10.04 -9.01
N TYR A 97 -7.96 9.76 -8.68
CA TYR A 97 -7.30 10.43 -7.56
C TYR A 97 -7.17 11.93 -7.81
N ASP A 98 -6.69 12.35 -8.98
CA ASP A 98 -6.57 13.76 -9.34
C ASP A 98 -7.92 14.49 -9.21
N LYS A 99 -8.98 13.88 -9.74
CA LYS A 99 -10.33 14.41 -9.61
C LYS A 99 -10.76 14.58 -8.16
N PHE A 100 -10.73 13.50 -7.37
CA PHE A 100 -11.30 13.52 -6.03
C PHE A 100 -10.43 14.29 -5.03
N PHE A 101 -9.11 14.21 -5.11
CA PHE A 101 -8.24 15.07 -4.29
C PHE A 101 -8.35 16.54 -4.70
N GLY A 102 -8.50 16.82 -6.00
CA GLY A 102 -8.74 18.17 -6.51
C GLY A 102 -10.05 18.80 -5.98
N ASP A 103 -11.11 17.99 -5.76
CA ASP A 103 -12.36 18.46 -5.14
C ASP A 103 -12.15 18.95 -3.69
N TYR A 104 -11.05 18.55 -3.01
CA TYR A 104 -10.61 18.99 -1.68
C TYR A 104 -9.40 19.93 -1.72
N ASP A 105 -9.10 20.55 -2.87
CA ASP A 105 -7.98 21.48 -3.08
C ASP A 105 -6.61 20.84 -2.75
N LYS A 106 -6.43 19.56 -3.11
CA LYS A 106 -5.18 18.83 -2.91
C LYS A 106 -4.53 18.48 -4.24
N THR A 107 -3.21 18.70 -4.29
CA THR A 107 -2.37 18.27 -5.42
C THR A 107 -1.82 16.88 -5.15
N ILE A 108 -1.80 16.03 -6.16
CA ILE A 108 -1.20 14.71 -6.07
C ILE A 108 0.03 14.60 -6.99
N GLY A 109 0.97 13.71 -6.64
CA GLY A 109 2.10 13.36 -7.49
C GLY A 109 2.20 11.85 -7.69
N GLN A 110 2.38 11.37 -8.94
CA GLN A 110 2.54 9.95 -9.21
C GLN A 110 3.99 9.51 -9.02
N ILE A 111 4.19 8.40 -8.30
CA ILE A 111 5.48 7.70 -8.19
C ILE A 111 5.26 6.22 -8.52
N LEU A 112 5.97 5.72 -9.54
CA LEU A 112 5.95 4.30 -9.91
C LEU A 112 7.32 3.70 -9.63
N LEU A 113 7.35 2.58 -8.90
CA LEU A 113 8.56 1.95 -8.38
C LEU A 113 8.74 0.53 -8.89
N ASN A 114 10.00 0.16 -9.10
CA ASN A 114 10.45 -1.22 -9.24
C ASN A 114 11.43 -1.58 -8.12
N ALA A 115 11.72 -2.86 -7.92
CA ALA A 115 12.70 -3.32 -6.95
C ALA A 115 14.08 -2.68 -7.15
N GLU A 116 14.52 -2.57 -8.41
CA GLU A 116 15.80 -1.98 -8.77
C GLU A 116 15.97 -0.51 -8.34
N ASP A 117 14.85 0.24 -8.24
CA ASP A 117 14.88 1.65 -7.86
C ASP A 117 15.23 1.83 -6.38
N ILE A 118 15.11 0.75 -5.59
CA ILE A 118 15.42 0.70 -4.17
C ILE A 118 16.78 0.05 -3.90
N GLU A 119 17.17 -0.93 -4.74
CA GLU A 119 18.44 -1.64 -4.61
C GLU A 119 19.64 -0.78 -5.02
N GLN A 120 19.45 0.14 -5.98
CA GLN A 120 20.50 1.04 -6.47
C GLN A 120 20.52 2.32 -5.63
N GLU A 121 21.60 2.55 -4.87
CA GLU A 121 21.70 3.68 -3.93
C GLU A 121 21.43 5.04 -4.58
N GLU A 122 21.98 5.30 -5.78
CA GLU A 122 21.75 6.58 -6.49
C GLU A 122 20.26 6.79 -6.84
N LYS A 123 19.56 5.74 -7.32
CA LYS A 123 18.14 5.81 -7.62
C LYS A 123 17.32 5.99 -6.35
N LYS A 124 17.68 5.28 -5.30
CA LYS A 124 17.05 5.35 -3.99
C LYS A 124 17.15 6.76 -3.39
N ASP A 125 18.34 7.40 -3.47
CA ASP A 125 18.52 8.78 -3.00
C ASP A 125 17.68 9.77 -3.81
N ASN A 126 17.65 9.63 -5.14
CA ASN A 126 16.80 10.44 -6.00
C ASN A 126 15.30 10.26 -5.69
N LEU A 127 14.90 9.04 -5.37
CA LEU A 127 13.53 8.71 -4.98
C LEU A 127 13.17 9.38 -3.64
N ILE A 128 14.02 9.28 -2.63
CA ILE A 128 13.84 9.94 -1.32
C ILE A 128 13.72 11.46 -1.52
N ASN A 129 14.61 12.07 -2.29
CA ASN A 129 14.57 13.50 -2.60
C ASN A 129 13.26 13.90 -3.31
N THR A 130 12.72 13.04 -4.18
CA THR A 130 11.45 13.29 -4.86
C THR A 130 10.28 13.24 -3.88
N PHE A 131 10.24 12.27 -2.96
CA PHE A 131 9.23 12.21 -1.91
C PHE A 131 9.28 13.45 -1.03
N ASP A 132 10.46 13.79 -0.54
CA ASP A 132 10.63 14.95 0.35
C ASP A 132 10.19 16.24 -0.36
N ALA A 133 10.59 16.47 -1.60
CA ALA A 133 10.19 17.64 -2.38
C ALA A 133 8.66 17.73 -2.60
N LEU A 134 7.99 16.59 -2.93
CA LEU A 134 6.53 16.58 -3.08
C LEU A 134 5.83 16.93 -1.78
N LEU A 135 6.27 16.34 -0.67
CA LEU A 135 5.69 16.59 0.65
C LEU A 135 5.92 18.02 1.12
N GLU A 136 7.12 18.59 0.92
CA GLU A 136 7.45 19.99 1.20
C GLU A 136 6.59 20.97 0.40
N MET A 137 6.22 20.61 -0.85
CA MET A 137 5.32 21.38 -1.71
C MET A 137 3.83 21.17 -1.35
N GLY A 138 3.51 20.34 -0.35
CA GLY A 138 2.15 20.04 0.07
C GLY A 138 1.40 19.08 -0.87
N ALA A 139 2.09 18.40 -1.80
CA ALA A 139 1.49 17.38 -2.64
C ALA A 139 1.40 16.03 -1.91
N ILE A 140 0.40 15.23 -2.27
CA ILE A 140 0.21 13.86 -1.77
C ILE A 140 0.81 12.89 -2.80
N PRO A 141 1.93 12.19 -2.50
CA PRO A 141 2.46 11.17 -3.39
C PRO A 141 1.53 9.96 -3.48
N ILE A 142 1.16 9.57 -4.71
CA ILE A 142 0.41 8.35 -5.01
C ILE A 142 1.40 7.33 -5.58
N VAL A 143 1.65 6.29 -4.82
CA VAL A 143 2.69 5.29 -5.12
C VAL A 143 2.06 4.00 -5.61
N ASN A 144 2.64 3.38 -6.62
CA ASN A 144 2.32 2.02 -7.04
C ASN A 144 3.56 1.34 -7.64
N GLU A 145 3.49 0.01 -7.85
CA GLU A 145 4.48 -0.69 -8.65
C GLU A 145 4.38 -0.27 -10.12
N ASN A 146 5.51 -0.21 -10.81
CA ASN A 146 5.56 0.02 -12.26
C ASN A 146 5.29 -1.28 -13.03
N ASP A 147 4.08 -1.79 -12.86
CA ASP A 147 3.63 -3.05 -13.50
C ASP A 147 3.79 -3.06 -15.03
N SER A 148 3.86 -1.89 -15.67
CA SER A 148 3.95 -1.79 -17.13
C SER A 148 5.30 -2.22 -17.70
N VAL A 149 6.34 -2.18 -16.88
CA VAL A 149 7.72 -2.60 -17.25
C VAL A 149 8.28 -3.67 -16.31
N SER A 150 7.52 -4.11 -15.32
CA SER A 150 7.92 -5.19 -14.42
C SER A 150 8.07 -6.50 -15.21
N TYR A 151 9.23 -7.15 -15.06
CA TYR A 151 9.58 -8.38 -15.78
C TYR A 151 9.76 -9.58 -14.86
N THR A 152 9.49 -9.44 -13.57
CA THR A 152 9.70 -10.52 -12.61
C THR A 152 8.88 -11.76 -12.99
N GLU A 153 9.55 -12.78 -13.49
CA GLU A 153 8.96 -14.07 -13.78
C GLU A 153 8.29 -14.64 -12.52
N ILE A 154 7.11 -15.20 -12.71
CA ILE A 154 6.12 -15.59 -11.67
C ILE A 154 6.67 -16.68 -10.71
N GLU A 155 7.87 -17.21 -10.91
CA GLU A 155 8.40 -18.39 -10.22
C GLU A 155 9.49 -18.12 -9.17
N SER A 156 10.02 -16.91 -9.03
CA SER A 156 11.00 -16.65 -7.98
C SER A 156 10.33 -16.15 -6.70
N ASN A 157 10.61 -16.82 -5.58
CA ASN A 157 10.26 -16.38 -4.22
C ASN A 157 10.95 -15.06 -3.80
N ASP A 158 11.74 -14.47 -4.69
CA ASP A 158 12.62 -13.31 -4.45
C ASP A 158 12.03 -11.97 -4.93
N ARG A 159 10.69 -11.83 -4.97
CA ARG A 159 10.10 -10.51 -5.22
C ARG A 159 10.33 -9.62 -4.02
N LEU A 160 11.05 -8.53 -4.19
CA LEU A 160 11.15 -7.47 -3.17
C LEU A 160 9.77 -6.91 -2.83
N PHE A 161 8.88 -6.79 -3.84
CA PHE A 161 7.47 -6.45 -3.67
C PHE A 161 6.61 -7.66 -4.07
N GLY A 162 6.32 -8.55 -3.12
CA GLY A 162 5.37 -9.66 -3.34
C GLY A 162 3.94 -9.17 -3.59
N ASP A 163 3.60 -8.04 -2.97
CA ASP A 163 2.34 -7.31 -3.14
C ASP A 163 2.48 -5.86 -2.63
N ASN A 164 1.42 -5.06 -2.75
CA ASN A 164 1.44 -3.66 -2.32
C ASN A 164 1.43 -3.48 -0.79
N ASP A 165 1.20 -4.53 0.01
CA ASP A 165 1.40 -4.47 1.46
C ASP A 165 2.90 -4.32 1.73
N MET A 166 3.75 -5.15 1.10
CA MET A 166 5.20 -5.07 1.22
C MET A 166 5.75 -3.76 0.61
N LEU A 167 5.28 -3.34 -0.57
CA LEU A 167 5.65 -2.05 -1.15
C LEU A 167 5.38 -0.90 -0.16
N SER A 168 4.23 -0.93 0.53
CA SER A 168 3.88 0.13 1.49
C SER A 168 4.82 0.18 2.68
N SER A 169 5.28 -0.97 3.18
CA SER A 169 6.26 -1.00 4.27
C SER A 169 7.63 -0.49 3.83
N VAL A 170 8.06 -0.84 2.62
CA VAL A 170 9.31 -0.31 2.05
C VAL A 170 9.24 1.21 1.86
N VAL A 171 8.12 1.73 1.33
CA VAL A 171 7.90 3.18 1.21
C VAL A 171 7.89 3.85 2.58
N ALA A 172 7.26 3.24 3.59
CA ALA A 172 7.25 3.77 4.95
C ALA A 172 8.67 3.87 5.54
N VAL A 173 9.51 2.87 5.31
CA VAL A 173 10.92 2.86 5.73
C VAL A 173 11.72 3.93 4.97
N LEU A 174 11.62 3.98 3.64
CA LEU A 174 12.32 4.97 2.81
C LEU A 174 11.99 6.40 3.21
N CYS A 175 10.71 6.68 3.42
CA CYS A 175 10.21 7.99 3.77
C CYS A 175 10.31 8.27 5.29
N ARG A 176 10.83 7.36 6.09
CA ARG A 176 10.93 7.50 7.55
C ARG A 176 9.60 7.88 8.18
N ALA A 177 8.52 7.23 7.77
CA ALA A 177 7.20 7.48 8.30
C ALA A 177 7.11 7.11 9.79
N SER A 178 6.25 7.77 10.55
CA SER A 178 5.93 7.39 11.92
C SER A 178 4.89 6.28 11.99
N LYS A 179 4.02 6.22 10.98
CA LYS A 179 2.92 5.25 10.92
C LYS A 179 2.74 4.66 9.52
N LEU A 180 2.41 3.38 9.50
CA LEU A 180 1.92 2.67 8.32
C LEU A 180 0.49 2.21 8.59
N VAL A 181 -0.46 2.62 7.75
CA VAL A 181 -1.85 2.17 7.81
C VAL A 181 -2.12 1.26 6.62
N ILE A 182 -2.54 0.03 6.88
CA ILE A 182 -2.89 -0.95 5.85
C ILE A 182 -4.40 -1.18 5.86
N PHE A 183 -5.08 -0.69 4.85
CA PHE A 183 -6.49 -0.98 4.65
C PHE A 183 -6.72 -2.41 4.18
N SER A 184 -7.60 -3.11 4.89
CA SER A 184 -8.04 -4.48 4.66
C SER A 184 -9.53 -4.52 4.30
N ASP A 185 -10.02 -5.69 3.92
CA ASP A 185 -11.44 -6.01 3.73
C ASP A 185 -12.13 -6.51 5.02
N ILE A 186 -11.36 -6.59 6.13
CA ILE A 186 -11.83 -6.90 7.50
C ILE A 186 -11.30 -5.85 8.47
N ASP A 187 -11.89 -5.76 9.67
CA ASP A 187 -11.66 -4.66 10.61
C ASP A 187 -10.26 -4.66 11.25
N GLY A 188 -9.51 -5.75 11.14
CA GLY A 188 -8.15 -5.85 11.69
C GLY A 188 -7.68 -7.31 11.72
N PHE A 189 -6.81 -7.62 12.68
CA PHE A 189 -6.31 -8.97 12.91
C PHE A 189 -7.21 -9.73 13.90
N TYR A 190 -7.56 -10.97 13.55
CA TYR A 190 -8.44 -11.81 14.35
C TYR A 190 -7.73 -13.11 14.78
N ASN A 191 -8.18 -13.71 15.86
CA ASN A 191 -7.68 -15.00 16.32
C ASN A 191 -8.02 -16.18 15.38
N CYS A 192 -8.97 -16.01 14.47
CA CYS A 192 -9.33 -16.91 13.37
C CYS A 192 -10.04 -16.13 12.26
N ASP A 193 -10.31 -16.76 11.10
CA ASP A 193 -10.97 -16.05 9.98
C ASP A 193 -12.43 -15.66 10.33
N PRO A 194 -12.77 -14.38 10.48
CA PRO A 194 -14.11 -13.94 10.85
C PRO A 194 -15.19 -14.23 9.80
N ARG A 195 -14.78 -14.56 8.57
CA ARG A 195 -15.69 -14.97 7.48
C ARG A 195 -16.15 -16.41 7.62
N LEU A 196 -15.38 -17.24 8.33
CA LEU A 196 -15.64 -18.65 8.57
C LEU A 196 -16.13 -18.93 10.00
N HIS A 197 -15.75 -18.09 10.95
CA HIS A 197 -15.98 -18.26 12.38
C HIS A 197 -16.69 -17.03 12.95
N PRO A 198 -18.02 -17.11 13.23
CA PRO A 198 -18.79 -15.99 13.78
C PRO A 198 -18.34 -15.55 15.17
N ASP A 199 -17.63 -16.40 15.90
CA ASP A 199 -17.06 -16.16 17.23
C ASP A 199 -15.63 -15.63 17.20
N ALA A 200 -15.10 -15.30 15.99
CA ALA A 200 -13.78 -14.70 15.83
C ALA A 200 -13.68 -13.40 16.64
N LYS A 201 -12.58 -13.26 17.38
CA LYS A 201 -12.30 -12.06 18.19
C LYS A 201 -11.21 -11.24 17.56
N LEU A 202 -11.46 -9.93 17.47
CA LEU A 202 -10.46 -8.96 17.05
C LEU A 202 -9.34 -8.92 18.11
N ILE A 203 -8.10 -8.91 17.63
CA ILE A 203 -6.90 -8.69 18.44
C ILE A 203 -6.53 -7.23 18.23
N GLU A 204 -6.69 -6.42 19.27
CA GLU A 204 -6.54 -4.96 19.17
C GLU A 204 -5.08 -4.54 19.08
N GLU A 205 -4.17 -5.28 19.74
CA GLU A 205 -2.74 -4.95 19.81
C GLU A 205 -1.89 -6.21 19.75
N ILE A 206 -0.77 -6.13 19.06
CA ILE A 206 0.24 -7.18 18.96
C ILE A 206 1.61 -6.56 19.23
N ASP A 207 2.20 -6.86 20.36
CA ASP A 207 3.52 -6.37 20.74
C ASP A 207 4.65 -7.00 19.91
N LYS A 208 4.46 -8.24 19.47
CA LYS A 208 5.47 -8.99 18.73
C LYS A 208 4.83 -9.91 17.70
N ILE A 209 5.29 -9.79 16.47
CA ILE A 209 4.89 -10.67 15.37
C ILE A 209 5.85 -11.87 15.34
N ASP A 210 5.39 -12.99 15.90
CA ASP A 210 6.13 -14.26 15.98
C ASP A 210 5.43 -15.39 15.21
N ASP A 211 5.97 -16.61 15.31
CA ASP A 211 5.43 -17.77 14.61
C ASP A 211 3.99 -18.12 15.05
N GLU A 212 3.57 -17.77 16.27
CA GLU A 212 2.21 -18.01 16.75
C GLU A 212 1.24 -17.05 16.07
N VAL A 213 1.61 -15.77 15.94
CA VAL A 213 0.83 -14.77 15.20
C VAL A 213 0.70 -15.16 13.73
N TYR A 214 1.80 -15.65 13.10
CA TYR A 214 1.73 -16.13 11.72
C TYR A 214 0.85 -17.39 11.55
N LYS A 215 0.75 -18.27 12.55
CA LYS A 215 -0.17 -19.43 12.52
C LYS A 215 -1.63 -19.00 12.53
N LEU A 216 -1.97 -17.97 13.32
CA LEU A 216 -3.33 -17.40 13.36
C LEU A 216 -3.73 -16.75 12.04
N ALA A 217 -2.76 -16.18 11.32
CA ALA A 217 -2.97 -15.59 10.00
C ALA A 217 -3.19 -16.60 8.86
N GLY A 218 -3.17 -17.91 9.16
CA GLY A 218 -3.31 -18.98 8.20
C GLY A 218 -4.68 -18.99 7.53
N GLY A 219 -4.72 -18.70 6.22
CA GLY A 219 -5.90 -18.73 5.37
C GLY A 219 -5.67 -17.94 4.10
N ALA A 220 -6.26 -18.38 2.97
CA ALA A 220 -6.21 -17.63 1.71
C ALA A 220 -6.98 -16.32 1.86
N GLY A 221 -6.35 -15.20 1.49
CA GLY A 221 -6.98 -13.89 1.44
C GLY A 221 -8.21 -13.82 0.53
N SER A 222 -8.79 -12.63 0.37
CA SER A 222 -9.97 -12.43 -0.47
C SER A 222 -9.72 -12.84 -1.93
N ARG A 223 -10.77 -13.31 -2.63
CA ARG A 223 -10.69 -13.70 -4.05
C ARG A 223 -10.22 -12.60 -5.01
N ARG A 224 -10.12 -11.35 -4.56
CA ARG A 224 -9.83 -10.16 -5.40
C ARG A 224 -8.45 -9.55 -5.15
N GLY A 225 -7.77 -9.91 -4.06
CA GLY A 225 -6.44 -9.40 -3.70
C GLY A 225 -5.40 -10.51 -3.72
N THR A 226 -4.18 -10.17 -4.10
CA THR A 226 -3.02 -11.07 -4.04
C THR A 226 -2.48 -11.22 -2.63
N GLY A 227 -2.76 -10.25 -1.72
CA GLY A 227 -2.30 -10.23 -0.34
C GLY A 227 -3.35 -10.76 0.63
N GLY A 228 -2.93 -11.68 1.53
CA GLY A 228 -3.72 -12.17 2.67
C GLY A 228 -3.32 -11.47 3.97
N MET A 229 -3.83 -11.93 5.11
CA MET A 229 -3.40 -11.44 6.42
C MET A 229 -1.90 -11.68 6.65
N ARG A 230 -1.37 -12.78 6.12
CA ARG A 230 0.06 -13.11 6.22
C ARG A 230 0.97 -12.05 5.59
N THR A 231 0.61 -11.52 4.40
CA THR A 231 1.40 -10.46 3.74
C THR A 231 1.33 -9.15 4.51
N LYS A 232 0.17 -8.83 5.10
CA LYS A 232 0.02 -7.66 5.99
C LYS A 232 0.89 -7.77 7.24
N LEU A 233 0.97 -8.96 7.85
CA LEU A 233 1.87 -9.20 8.98
C LEU A 233 3.34 -9.11 8.57
N GLN A 234 3.72 -9.58 7.38
CA GLN A 234 5.09 -9.42 6.87
C GLN A 234 5.44 -7.93 6.68
N ALA A 235 4.54 -7.17 6.07
CA ALA A 235 4.69 -5.73 5.92
C ALA A 235 4.76 -5.01 7.28
N ALA A 236 3.89 -5.39 8.23
CA ALA A 236 3.92 -4.87 9.60
C ALA A 236 5.24 -5.21 10.31
N ALA A 237 5.74 -6.45 10.18
CA ALA A 237 7.00 -6.87 10.79
C ALA A 237 8.19 -6.05 10.25
N LEU A 238 8.23 -5.77 8.94
CA LEU A 238 9.26 -4.91 8.36
C LEU A 238 9.18 -3.49 8.93
N ALA A 239 7.99 -2.87 8.90
CA ALA A 239 7.80 -1.51 9.36
C ALA A 239 8.12 -1.36 10.86
N THR A 240 7.59 -2.25 11.71
CA THR A 240 7.80 -2.20 13.17
C THR A 240 9.25 -2.48 13.56
N SER A 241 9.99 -3.29 12.79
CA SER A 241 11.43 -3.48 12.99
C SER A 241 12.25 -2.19 12.84
N GLN A 242 11.68 -1.20 12.14
CA GLN A 242 12.25 0.14 11.93
C GLN A 242 11.62 1.21 12.82
N GLY A 243 10.82 0.80 13.82
CA GLY A 243 10.18 1.71 14.77
C GLY A 243 8.96 2.46 14.20
N ILE A 244 8.35 1.92 13.14
CA ILE A 244 7.15 2.48 12.51
C ILE A 244 5.92 1.75 13.05
N ASP A 245 5.01 2.46 13.71
CA ASP A 245 3.74 1.91 14.17
C ASP A 245 2.90 1.45 12.97
N THR A 246 2.36 0.23 13.02
CA THR A 246 1.53 -0.29 11.94
C THR A 246 0.11 -0.56 12.39
N ILE A 247 -0.85 -0.05 11.64
CA ILE A 247 -2.29 -0.20 11.88
C ILE A 247 -2.90 -0.98 10.72
N ILE A 248 -3.63 -2.06 11.03
CA ILE A 248 -4.44 -2.80 10.04
C ILE A 248 -5.90 -2.53 10.37
N THR A 249 -6.66 -1.96 9.41
CA THR A 249 -8.05 -1.57 9.63
C THR A 249 -8.89 -1.71 8.36
N ASN A 250 -10.23 -1.57 8.50
CA ASN A 250 -11.15 -1.74 7.38
C ASN A 250 -11.14 -0.54 6.43
N GLY A 251 -10.74 -0.77 5.18
CA GLY A 251 -10.69 0.26 4.15
C GLY A 251 -12.06 0.75 3.65
N LYS A 252 -13.16 0.09 4.01
CA LYS A 252 -14.51 0.57 3.71
C LYS A 252 -14.95 1.72 4.61
N ASN A 253 -14.28 1.88 5.75
CA ASN A 253 -14.51 2.98 6.69
C ASN A 253 -13.20 3.73 6.97
N PRO A 254 -12.65 4.49 6.00
CA PRO A 254 -11.40 5.22 6.18
C PRO A 254 -11.50 6.31 7.28
N ALA A 255 -12.70 6.72 7.67
CA ALA A 255 -12.90 7.67 8.78
C ALA A 255 -12.55 7.09 10.16
N ALA A 256 -12.18 5.81 10.24
CA ALA A 256 -11.66 5.21 11.47
C ALA A 256 -10.16 5.52 11.71
N LEU A 257 -9.51 6.27 10.81
CA LEU A 257 -8.17 6.83 11.00
C LEU A 257 -8.24 8.09 11.85
#